data_2666131ce1697fcc60217052bf98c8f6
#
_entry.id   2666131ce1697fcc60217052bf98c8f6
#
_cell.length_a   1.000
_cell.length_b   1.000
_cell.length_c   1.000
_cell.angle_alpha   90.00
_cell.angle_beta   90.00
_cell.angle_gamma   90.00
#
_symmetry.space_group_name_H-M   'P 1'
#
loop_
_entity.id
_entity.type
_entity.pdbx_description
1 polymer ?
#
loop_
_entity_poly.entity_id
_entity_poly.type
_entity_poly.pdbx_seq_one_letter_code
_entity_poly.pdbx_strand_id
1 'polypeptide(L)'
;MRIRYLLTTRFNNETWFQNEQYRNRYPSIKCVYGSPQSMAPKIYPRLTVFVAEMNNDTNQVLGIGLIKNEPHPRFDHVPYTNGNFNRFVFTGSYRLDRGELDQAVVEILDYILFKEKTHMKRGAGFTTVPEKLLYHRKCEGLDILQELNRAFVDKYKLANNEIT
;
A
#
# COMPACT_ATOMS: atom_id res chain seq x y z
N MET A 1 8.28 -16.87 4.31
CA MET A 1 7.46 -16.90 3.09
C MET A 1 7.36 -15.51 2.50
N ARG A 2 7.45 -15.40 1.21
CA ARG A 2 7.58 -14.15 0.50
C ARG A 2 6.20 -13.53 0.21
N ILE A 3 6.04 -12.23 0.43
CA ILE A 3 4.81 -11.53 0.04
C ILE A 3 4.77 -11.45 -1.48
N ARG A 4 3.62 -11.83 -2.07
CA ARG A 4 3.47 -12.02 -3.51
C ARG A 4 2.66 -10.94 -4.21
N TYR A 5 1.91 -10.12 -3.47
CA TYR A 5 1.01 -9.14 -4.06
C TYR A 5 1.35 -7.75 -3.62
N LEU A 6 1.39 -6.86 -4.58
CA LEU A 6 1.41 -5.41 -4.36
C LEU A 6 0.06 -4.86 -4.82
N LEU A 7 -0.67 -4.26 -3.89
CA LEU A 7 -1.91 -3.56 -4.17
C LEU A 7 -1.63 -2.06 -4.17
N THR A 8 -2.53 -1.29 -4.78
CA THR A 8 -2.52 0.16 -4.69
C THR A 8 -3.79 0.63 -4.02
N THR A 9 -3.69 1.76 -3.32
CA THR A 9 -4.82 2.56 -2.88
C THR A 9 -4.52 4.02 -3.23
N ARG A 10 -5.56 4.80 -3.51
CA ARG A 10 -5.40 6.15 -4.05
C ARG A 10 -5.86 7.17 -3.04
N PHE A 11 -5.06 8.23 -2.93
CA PHE A 11 -5.32 9.39 -2.10
C PHE A 11 -5.28 10.65 -2.94
N ASN A 12 -6.04 11.67 -2.51
CA ASN A 12 -5.76 13.05 -2.83
C ASN A 12 -5.13 13.72 -1.60
N ASN A 13 -4.78 15.00 -1.68
CA ASN A 13 -4.17 15.69 -0.55
C ASN A 13 -5.06 15.70 0.70
N GLU A 14 -6.38 15.83 0.52
CA GLU A 14 -7.33 15.85 1.64
C GLU A 14 -7.40 14.50 2.34
N THR A 15 -7.59 13.40 1.59
CA THR A 15 -7.70 12.07 2.20
C THR A 15 -6.37 11.61 2.78
N TRP A 16 -5.25 12.02 2.20
CA TRP A 16 -3.95 11.74 2.77
C TRP A 16 -3.75 12.47 4.11
N PHE A 17 -4.17 13.73 4.18
CA PHE A 17 -4.15 14.48 5.44
C PHE A 17 -4.98 13.78 6.52
N GLN A 18 -6.18 13.31 6.18
CA GLN A 18 -7.02 12.55 7.11
C GLN A 18 -6.33 11.26 7.58
N ASN A 19 -5.64 10.57 6.68
CA ASN A 19 -4.87 9.37 6.99
C ASN A 19 -3.74 9.68 7.99
N GLU A 20 -2.97 10.75 7.74
CA GLU A 20 -1.90 11.16 8.63
C GLU A 20 -2.42 11.55 10.01
N GLN A 21 -3.52 12.31 10.07
CA GLN A 21 -4.14 12.69 11.33
C GLN A 21 -4.58 11.47 12.15
N TYR A 22 -5.17 10.49 11.49
CA TYR A 22 -5.58 9.26 12.15
C TYR A 22 -4.38 8.50 12.73
N ARG A 23 -3.30 8.36 11.98
CA ARG A 23 -2.08 7.71 12.46
C ARG A 23 -1.40 8.47 13.59
N ASN A 24 -1.44 9.80 13.56
CA ASN A 24 -0.91 10.63 14.65
C ASN A 24 -1.72 10.45 15.94
N ARG A 25 -3.04 10.29 15.81
CA ARG A 25 -3.93 10.06 16.95
C ARG A 25 -3.76 8.65 17.54
N TYR A 26 -3.45 7.68 16.71
CA TYR A 26 -3.27 6.27 17.10
C TYR A 26 -1.88 5.76 16.70
N PRO A 27 -0.82 6.14 17.44
CA PRO A 27 0.57 5.90 17.02
C PRO A 27 0.97 4.43 16.86
N SER A 28 0.24 3.50 17.48
CA SER A 28 0.48 2.07 17.30
C SER A 28 0.09 1.58 15.91
N ILE A 29 -0.79 2.31 15.21
CA ILE A 29 -1.22 2.02 13.85
C ILE A 29 -0.26 2.74 12.90
N LYS A 30 0.56 1.97 12.18
CA LYS A 30 1.57 2.51 11.27
C LYS A 30 1.01 2.81 9.89
N CYS A 31 0.02 2.04 9.46
CA CYS A 31 -0.73 2.33 8.23
C CYS A 31 -2.20 1.98 8.41
N VAL A 32 -3.05 2.71 7.68
CA VAL A 32 -4.50 2.52 7.70
C VAL A 32 -5.04 2.80 6.30
N TYR A 33 -5.90 1.93 5.81
CA TYR A 33 -6.50 2.06 4.48
C TYR A 33 -7.98 1.76 4.56
N GLY A 34 -8.76 2.54 3.82
CA GLY A 34 -10.19 2.35 3.69
C GLY A 34 -10.58 1.96 2.27
N SER A 35 -11.64 1.18 2.14
CA SER A 35 -12.14 0.74 0.85
C SER A 35 -13.64 0.61 0.88
N PRO A 36 -14.34 1.03 -0.21
CA PRO A 36 -15.78 0.78 -0.33
C PRO A 36 -16.09 -0.69 -0.63
N GLN A 37 -15.08 -1.47 -1.01
CA GLN A 37 -15.23 -2.86 -1.43
C GLN A 37 -14.19 -3.74 -0.73
N SER A 38 -14.50 -5.04 -0.60
CA SER A 38 -13.53 -6.03 -0.13
C SER A 38 -12.40 -6.20 -1.17
N MET A 39 -11.29 -6.81 -0.75
CA MET A 39 -10.21 -7.15 -1.68
C MET A 39 -10.66 -8.18 -2.70
N ALA A 40 -9.98 -8.20 -3.86
CA ALA A 40 -10.26 -9.17 -4.92
C ALA A 40 -10.21 -10.61 -4.39
N PRO A 41 -11.06 -11.53 -4.94
CA PRO A 41 -11.14 -12.91 -4.45
C PRO A 41 -9.82 -13.69 -4.48
N LYS A 42 -8.90 -13.34 -5.38
CA LYS A 42 -7.57 -13.97 -5.43
C LYS A 42 -6.68 -13.64 -4.22
N ILE A 43 -7.03 -12.60 -3.48
CA ILE A 43 -6.36 -12.28 -2.22
C ILE A 43 -7.10 -13.00 -1.11
N TYR A 44 -6.60 -14.16 -0.71
CA TYR A 44 -7.25 -14.99 0.29
C TYR A 44 -7.35 -14.28 1.65
N PRO A 45 -8.34 -14.61 2.46
CA PRO A 45 -8.45 -14.06 3.83
C PRO A 45 -7.15 -14.28 4.61
N ARG A 46 -6.73 -13.24 5.35
CA ARG A 46 -5.52 -13.21 6.18
C ARG A 46 -4.20 -13.21 5.40
N LEU A 47 -4.24 -13.18 4.07
CA LEU A 47 -3.03 -13.06 3.29
C LEU A 47 -2.41 -11.67 3.52
N THR A 48 -1.09 -11.64 3.74
CA THR A 48 -0.34 -10.39 3.88
C THR A 48 0.01 -9.84 2.49
N VAL A 49 -0.24 -8.55 2.31
CA VAL A 49 0.01 -7.85 1.04
C VAL A 49 0.73 -6.53 1.28
N PHE A 50 1.49 -6.09 0.29
CA PHE A 50 1.98 -4.72 0.22
C PHE A 50 0.89 -3.81 -0.33
N VAL A 51 0.86 -2.58 0.15
CA VAL A 51 -0.01 -1.53 -0.37
C VAL A 51 0.82 -0.30 -0.72
N ALA A 52 0.84 0.06 -2.00
CA ALA A 52 1.44 1.31 -2.44
C ALA A 52 0.42 2.44 -2.26
N GLU A 53 0.81 3.45 -1.52
CA GLU A 53 -0.01 4.64 -1.24
C GLU A 53 0.22 5.65 -2.36
N MET A 54 -0.78 5.80 -3.24
CA MET A 54 -0.69 6.69 -4.39
C MET A 54 -1.33 8.04 -4.07
N ASN A 55 -0.57 9.13 -4.20
CA ASN A 55 -1.15 10.47 -4.18
C ASN A 55 -1.40 10.94 -5.61
N ASN A 56 -2.67 10.97 -6.00
CA ASN A 56 -3.08 11.33 -7.35
C ASN A 56 -2.97 12.83 -7.65
N ASP A 57 -2.84 13.69 -6.64
CA ASP A 57 -2.61 15.12 -6.83
C ASP A 57 -1.15 15.43 -7.17
N THR A 58 -0.22 14.70 -6.57
CA THR A 58 1.23 14.90 -6.76
C THR A 58 1.87 13.89 -7.70
N ASN A 59 1.16 12.84 -8.08
CA ASN A 59 1.68 11.72 -8.88
C ASN A 59 2.91 11.07 -8.24
N GLN A 60 2.84 10.85 -6.94
CA GLN A 60 3.92 10.23 -6.19
C GLN A 60 3.40 9.12 -5.28
N VAL A 61 4.19 8.06 -5.14
CA VAL A 61 4.01 7.07 -4.09
C VAL A 61 4.44 7.68 -2.76
N LEU A 62 3.56 7.66 -1.77
CA LEU A 62 3.81 8.23 -0.46
C LEU A 62 4.56 7.27 0.47
N GLY A 63 4.33 6.01 0.31
CA GLY A 63 4.93 4.94 1.09
C GLY A 63 4.33 3.59 0.74
N ILE A 64 4.81 2.58 1.44
CA ILE A 64 4.33 1.20 1.31
C ILE A 64 3.91 0.71 2.68
N GLY A 65 2.68 0.23 2.80
CA GLY A 65 2.19 -0.42 4.01
C GLY A 65 2.14 -1.92 3.88
N LEU A 66 2.15 -2.62 5.01
CA LEU A 66 1.89 -4.05 5.09
C LEU A 66 0.61 -4.28 5.86
N ILE A 67 -0.33 -4.96 5.23
CA ILE A 67 -1.60 -5.33 5.87
C ILE A 67 -1.94 -6.78 5.58
N LYS A 68 -2.76 -7.36 6.44
CA LYS A 68 -3.41 -8.63 6.15
C LYS A 68 -4.79 -8.36 5.56
N ASN A 69 -5.24 -9.26 4.68
CA ASN A 69 -6.62 -9.20 4.17
C ASN A 69 -7.59 -9.64 5.27
N GLU A 70 -7.71 -8.80 6.28
CA GLU A 70 -8.59 -8.98 7.42
C GLU A 70 -9.07 -7.61 7.86
N PRO A 71 -10.24 -7.16 7.38
CA PRO A 71 -10.75 -5.85 7.75
C PRO A 71 -11.08 -5.81 9.25
N HIS A 72 -10.86 -4.66 9.85
CA HIS A 72 -11.13 -4.47 11.27
C HIS A 72 -12.64 -4.57 11.50
N PRO A 73 -13.11 -5.41 12.44
CA PRO A 73 -14.55 -5.67 12.61
C PRO A 73 -15.35 -4.50 13.16
N ARG A 74 -14.69 -3.59 13.90
CA ARG A 74 -15.32 -2.40 14.48
C ARG A 74 -14.35 -1.24 14.52
N PHE A 75 -14.85 -0.06 14.13
CA PHE A 75 -14.14 1.19 14.29
C PHE A 75 -15.03 2.17 15.02
N ASP A 76 -14.68 2.48 16.27
CA ASP A 76 -15.33 3.55 17.03
C ASP A 76 -14.98 4.92 16.45
N HIS A 77 -13.80 5.01 15.86
CA HIS A 77 -13.29 6.19 15.18
C HIS A 77 -12.84 5.83 13.77
N VAL A 78 -13.42 6.47 12.78
CA VAL A 78 -13.15 6.19 11.37
C VAL A 78 -12.12 7.18 10.82
N PRO A 79 -11.22 6.73 9.91
CA PRO A 79 -10.17 7.61 9.40
C PRO A 79 -10.66 8.68 8.43
N TYR A 80 -11.71 8.42 7.67
CA TYR A 80 -12.13 9.32 6.58
C TYR A 80 -13.50 9.89 6.82
N THR A 81 -13.72 11.14 6.35
CA THR A 81 -15.04 11.78 6.42
C THR A 81 -16.03 11.15 5.44
N ASN A 82 -15.55 10.67 4.28
CA ASN A 82 -16.41 9.94 3.35
C ASN A 82 -16.67 8.53 3.87
N GLY A 83 -17.91 8.25 4.25
CA GLY A 83 -18.33 6.98 4.84
C GLY A 83 -18.10 5.76 3.94
N ASN A 84 -18.09 5.94 2.61
CA ASN A 84 -17.83 4.84 1.69
C ASN A 84 -16.41 4.28 1.85
N PHE A 85 -15.44 5.13 2.18
CA PHE A 85 -14.05 4.71 2.39
C PHE A 85 -13.84 4.04 3.76
N ASN A 86 -14.82 4.17 4.66
CA ASN A 86 -14.77 3.53 5.99
C ASN A 86 -15.51 2.20 6.03
N ARG A 87 -16.02 1.73 4.92
CA ARG A 87 -16.81 0.49 4.87
C ARG A 87 -15.98 -0.75 5.21
N PHE A 88 -14.78 -0.84 4.64
CA PHE A 88 -13.77 -1.83 4.97
C PHE A 88 -12.50 -1.10 5.35
N VAL A 89 -12.06 -1.22 6.60
CA VAL A 89 -10.86 -0.54 7.08
C VAL A 89 -9.83 -1.58 7.49
N PHE A 90 -8.61 -1.40 6.99
CA PHE A 90 -7.47 -2.28 7.23
C PHE A 90 -6.38 -1.48 7.93
N THR A 91 -5.77 -2.07 8.96
CA THR A 91 -4.65 -1.44 9.67
C THR A 91 -3.45 -2.36 9.66
N GLY A 92 -2.26 -1.76 9.81
CA GLY A 92 -1.02 -2.51 9.87
C GLY A 92 -0.02 -1.89 10.83
N SER A 93 0.91 -2.73 11.29
CA SER A 93 1.97 -2.34 12.22
C SER A 93 3.27 -2.00 11.52
N TYR A 94 3.36 -2.17 10.21
CA TYR A 94 4.58 -1.98 9.43
C TYR A 94 4.31 -1.07 8.26
N ARG A 95 5.13 -0.05 8.10
CA ARG A 95 5.07 0.90 6.98
C ARG A 95 6.46 1.46 6.71
N LEU A 96 6.76 1.63 5.44
CA LEU A 96 7.92 2.38 4.97
C LEU A 96 7.43 3.67 4.32
N ASP A 97 7.93 4.80 4.80
CA ASP A 97 7.69 6.08 4.14
C ASP A 97 8.50 6.15 2.84
N ARG A 98 8.09 7.02 1.92
CA ARG A 98 8.78 7.23 0.64
C ARG A 98 10.30 7.42 0.83
N GLY A 99 10.71 8.22 1.82
CA GLY A 99 12.11 8.50 2.10
C GLY A 99 12.90 7.32 2.67
N GLU A 100 12.22 6.25 3.08
CA GLU A 100 12.85 5.04 3.62
C GLU A 100 13.00 3.95 2.56
N LEU A 101 12.51 4.19 1.34
CA LEU A 101 12.67 3.28 0.21
C LEU A 101 13.89 3.67 -0.63
N ASP A 102 14.47 2.68 -1.30
CA ASP A 102 15.53 2.94 -2.27
C ASP A 102 15.02 3.89 -3.35
N GLN A 103 15.82 4.90 -3.71
CA GLN A 103 15.48 5.91 -4.69
C GLN A 103 15.10 5.29 -6.04
N ALA A 104 15.83 4.27 -6.49
CA ALA A 104 15.54 3.58 -7.75
C ALA A 104 14.17 2.90 -7.71
N VAL A 105 13.82 2.28 -6.59
CA VAL A 105 12.51 1.64 -6.41
C VAL A 105 11.39 2.67 -6.46
N VAL A 106 11.55 3.79 -5.77
CA VAL A 106 10.56 4.88 -5.74
C VAL A 106 10.34 5.46 -7.14
N GLU A 107 11.41 5.73 -7.88
CA GLU A 107 11.30 6.28 -9.23
C GLU A 107 10.58 5.31 -10.19
N ILE A 108 10.87 4.03 -10.08
CA ILE A 108 10.19 3.00 -10.87
C ILE A 108 8.71 2.94 -10.51
N LEU A 109 8.38 2.91 -9.22
CA LEU A 109 7.00 2.89 -8.76
C LEU A 109 6.21 4.12 -9.23
N ASP A 110 6.79 5.30 -9.12
CA ASP A 110 6.16 6.53 -9.62
C ASP A 110 5.88 6.43 -11.12
N TYR A 111 6.80 5.85 -11.89
CA TYR A 111 6.62 5.71 -13.33
C TYR A 111 5.51 4.70 -13.67
N ILE A 112 5.59 3.47 -13.15
CA ILE A 112 4.66 2.41 -13.53
C ILE A 112 3.25 2.65 -13.01
N LEU A 113 3.10 3.35 -11.88
CA LEU A 113 1.78 3.58 -11.28
C LEU A 113 1.11 4.85 -11.81
N PHE A 114 1.87 5.89 -12.17
CA PHE A 114 1.29 7.19 -12.54
C PHE A 114 1.53 7.59 -14.00
N LYS A 115 2.67 7.23 -14.58
CA LYS A 115 3.09 7.76 -15.89
C LYS A 115 2.92 6.79 -17.04
N GLU A 116 2.82 5.51 -16.75
CA GLU A 116 2.63 4.48 -17.78
C GLU A 116 1.25 4.66 -18.44
N LYS A 117 1.13 4.26 -19.71
CA LYS A 117 -0.14 4.28 -20.43
C LYS A 117 -1.24 3.50 -19.69
N THR A 118 -0.85 2.40 -19.03
CA THR A 118 -1.74 1.60 -18.20
C THR A 118 -1.59 1.93 -16.71
N HIS A 119 -1.46 3.23 -16.41
CA HIS A 119 -1.33 3.70 -15.03
C HIS A 119 -2.49 3.25 -14.14
N MET A 120 -2.29 3.38 -12.82
CA MET A 120 -3.23 2.89 -11.82
C MET A 120 -3.96 4.00 -11.06
N LYS A 121 -4.06 5.19 -11.64
CA LYS A 121 -4.69 6.35 -10.99
C LYS A 121 -6.21 6.22 -10.84
N ARG A 122 -6.84 5.40 -11.65
CA ARG A 122 -8.31 5.23 -11.67
C ARG A 122 -8.74 4.10 -10.75
N GLY A 123 -9.96 4.20 -10.25
CA GLY A 123 -10.58 3.18 -9.42
C GLY A 123 -10.74 3.61 -7.98
N ALA A 124 -11.47 2.81 -7.21
CA ALA A 124 -11.71 3.01 -5.79
C ALA A 124 -11.29 1.75 -5.02
N GLY A 125 -10.85 1.94 -3.77
CA GLY A 125 -10.39 0.83 -2.94
C GLY A 125 -9.04 0.30 -3.41
N PHE A 126 -8.83 -1.00 -3.24
CA PHE A 126 -7.58 -1.64 -3.61
C PHE A 126 -7.61 -2.18 -5.02
N THR A 127 -6.51 -2.02 -5.73
CA THR A 127 -6.30 -2.62 -7.05
C THR A 127 -4.96 -3.34 -7.04
N THR A 128 -4.93 -4.60 -7.49
CA THR A 128 -3.68 -5.36 -7.58
C THR A 128 -2.85 -4.83 -8.76
N VAL A 129 -1.57 -4.58 -8.50
CA VAL A 129 -0.64 -4.20 -9.57
C VAL A 129 -0.41 -5.42 -10.47
N PRO A 130 -0.73 -5.33 -11.79
CA PRO A 130 -0.56 -6.47 -12.68
C PRO A 130 0.92 -6.78 -12.96
N GLU A 131 1.20 -8.03 -13.26
CA GLU A 131 2.56 -8.48 -13.56
C GLU A 131 3.23 -7.68 -14.67
N LYS A 132 2.48 -7.28 -15.69
CA LYS A 132 3.03 -6.49 -16.81
C LYS A 132 3.63 -5.16 -16.35
N LEU A 133 3.16 -4.59 -15.24
CA LEU A 133 3.76 -3.39 -14.64
C LEU A 133 4.95 -3.75 -13.75
N LEU A 134 4.85 -4.82 -12.96
CA LEU A 134 5.95 -5.27 -12.10
C LEU A 134 7.17 -5.71 -12.88
N TYR A 135 6.98 -6.21 -14.10
CA TYR A 135 8.06 -6.64 -15.01
C TYR A 135 8.23 -5.69 -16.20
N HIS A 136 7.76 -4.45 -16.05
CA HIS A 136 7.94 -3.43 -17.08
C HIS A 136 9.43 -3.19 -17.35
N ARG A 137 9.76 -2.87 -18.62
CA ARG A 137 11.17 -2.61 -19.03
C ARG A 137 11.86 -1.53 -18.17
N LYS A 138 11.11 -0.57 -17.60
CA LYS A 138 11.65 0.44 -16.69
C LYS A 138 12.22 -0.16 -15.41
N CYS A 139 11.81 -1.36 -15.05
CA CYS A 139 12.38 -2.05 -13.88
C CYS A 139 13.83 -2.50 -14.12
N GLU A 140 14.24 -2.64 -15.38
CA GLU A 140 15.62 -2.99 -15.76
C GLU A 140 16.15 -4.23 -15.03
N GLY A 141 15.29 -5.25 -14.90
CA GLY A 141 15.63 -6.47 -14.16
C GLY A 141 15.50 -6.37 -12.65
N LEU A 142 15.09 -5.23 -12.11
CA LEU A 142 14.82 -5.07 -10.68
C LEU A 142 13.52 -5.79 -10.32
N ASP A 143 13.58 -6.68 -9.34
CA ASP A 143 12.40 -7.36 -8.79
C ASP A 143 11.79 -6.48 -7.70
N ILE A 144 10.72 -5.76 -8.03
CA ILE A 144 10.08 -4.81 -7.11
C ILE A 144 9.63 -5.50 -5.81
N LEU A 145 8.97 -6.65 -5.93
CA LEU A 145 8.50 -7.38 -4.74
C LEU A 145 9.65 -7.83 -3.84
N GLN A 146 10.75 -8.28 -4.44
CA GLN A 146 11.93 -8.66 -3.69
C GLN A 146 12.55 -7.47 -2.96
N GLU A 147 12.65 -6.33 -3.64
CA GLU A 147 13.20 -5.12 -3.04
C GLU A 147 12.32 -4.63 -1.87
N LEU A 148 11.00 -4.70 -2.01
CA LEU A 148 10.09 -4.34 -0.93
C LEU A 148 10.19 -5.32 0.25
N ASN A 149 10.25 -6.63 -0.01
CA ASN A 149 10.46 -7.62 1.05
C ASN A 149 11.75 -7.35 1.81
N ARG A 150 12.83 -7.11 1.09
CA ARG A 150 14.13 -6.79 1.69
C ARG A 150 14.09 -5.54 2.55
N ALA A 151 13.46 -4.48 2.05
CA ALA A 151 13.36 -3.20 2.77
C ALA A 151 12.63 -3.34 4.10
N PHE A 152 11.53 -4.10 4.15
CA PHE A 152 10.79 -4.33 5.38
C PHE A 152 11.56 -5.21 6.37
N VAL A 153 12.22 -6.26 5.89
CA VAL A 153 13.08 -7.10 6.72
C VAL A 153 14.20 -6.27 7.35
N ASP A 154 14.85 -5.43 6.56
CA ASP A 154 15.98 -4.62 7.04
C ASP A 154 15.53 -3.59 8.08
N LYS A 155 14.42 -2.88 7.82
CA LYS A 155 13.95 -1.85 8.75
C LYS A 155 13.49 -2.42 10.08
N TYR A 156 12.66 -3.45 10.03
CA TYR A 156 12.01 -4.00 11.22
C TYR A 156 12.73 -5.21 11.79
N LYS A 157 13.84 -5.62 11.16
CA LYS A 157 14.65 -6.80 11.57
C LYS A 157 13.79 -8.05 11.74
N LEU A 158 12.84 -8.22 10.81
CA LEU A 158 11.89 -9.32 10.82
C LEU A 158 12.57 -10.60 10.31
N ALA A 159 12.25 -11.72 10.92
CA ALA A 159 12.54 -13.01 10.33
C ALA A 159 11.66 -13.22 9.09
N ASN A 160 12.11 -13.99 8.09
CA ASN A 160 11.35 -14.22 6.86
C ASN A 160 9.93 -14.75 7.08
N ASN A 161 9.70 -15.41 8.19
CA ASN A 161 8.39 -15.97 8.56
C ASN A 161 7.49 -14.96 9.32
N GLU A 162 8.02 -13.83 9.77
CA GLU A 162 7.26 -12.82 10.52
C GLU A 162 6.47 -11.87 9.61
N ILE A 163 6.88 -11.77 8.33
CA ILE A 163 6.20 -10.94 7.34
C ILE A 163 4.91 -11.62 6.85
N THR A 164 4.84 -12.90 7.00
CA THR A 164 3.69 -13.70 6.59
C THR A 164 2.78 -14.02 7.76
#